data_d89a41893a7faa0cb4df3faa3085d597
#
_entry.id   d89a41893a7faa0cb4df3faa3085d597
#
_cell.length_a   1.000
_cell.length_b   1.000
_cell.length_c   1.000
_cell.angle_alpha   90.00
_cell.angle_beta   90.00
_cell.angle_gamma   90.00
#
_symmetry.space_group_name_H-M   'P 1'
#
loop_
_entity.id
_entity.type
_entity.pdbx_description
1 polymer ?
#
loop_
_entity_poly.entity_id
_entity_poly.type
_entity_poly.pdbx_seq_one_letter_code
_entity_poly.pdbx_strand_id
1 'polypeptide(L)'
;MTINALKHSRLIAFACVVLVLFLLAACGEPSQEPDEPQLPAPVSYTYVEPIKLNDGWTTANAADLGVEVNRLEEMMESLPVRFDIVDSIAISYQGSLILNETVRTKLNVFDEWVANTDLDVHVLFSASKSLASLAVGIAIDQQIFSGVDEPFLGLFEYETYENWDERKNDIQLEDVLTMRLGLAWNEWDPAYTSPDNQMLQFYETETDFSKSMLDLPISADPGTTFSYNTPAIVSLGQAIENRSPLTLIDFSFANVLAPLSISKVDVFRTPTGLPDLGRGLYLSTRDFLKFGQVYADGGVWNANRIVSESWVTSSFLPYTEFNWTNPEDYDWQVSGYGYQWWLGYFEYEGQPIAAYVARGHGEQNLFVMPEIGLVVAVFSHAFNNGEGELNQTFEMIAEFVIPAMPRLLE
;
A
#
# COMPACT_ATOMS: atom_id res chain seq x y z
N MET A 1 -3.03 42.04 -23.54
CA MET A 1 -2.32 41.73 -22.27
C MET A 1 -1.96 40.25 -22.30
N THR A 2 -0.73 39.99 -22.62
CA THR A 2 -0.17 38.66 -22.90
C THR A 2 0.37 38.05 -21.62
N ILE A 3 -0.09 36.86 -21.25
CA ILE A 3 0.51 36.07 -20.15
C ILE A 3 1.23 34.90 -20.79
N ASN A 4 2.55 34.89 -20.61
CA ASN A 4 3.47 33.85 -21.05
C ASN A 4 3.28 32.55 -20.25
N ALA A 5 3.06 31.47 -20.97
CA ALA A 5 3.18 30.12 -20.46
C ALA A 5 4.66 29.70 -20.53
N LEU A 6 5.27 29.47 -19.38
CA LEU A 6 6.60 28.87 -19.28
C LEU A 6 6.48 27.35 -19.29
N LYS A 7 6.88 26.76 -20.43
CA LYS A 7 7.18 25.33 -20.55
C LYS A 7 8.51 25.05 -19.87
N HIS A 8 8.53 24.22 -18.86
CA HIS A 8 9.76 23.62 -18.36
C HIS A 8 9.79 22.12 -18.68
N SER A 9 10.31 21.84 -19.88
CA SER A 9 10.87 20.53 -20.19
C SER A 9 12.33 20.50 -19.72
N ARG A 10 12.67 19.71 -18.73
CA ARG A 10 14.05 19.38 -18.42
C ARG A 10 14.33 17.92 -18.74
N LEU A 11 14.97 17.71 -19.90
CA LEU A 11 15.71 16.49 -20.21
C LEU A 11 16.86 16.33 -19.20
N ILE A 12 16.92 15.20 -18.53
CA ILE A 12 18.11 14.77 -17.79
C ILE A 12 18.96 13.95 -18.76
N ALA A 13 20.05 14.55 -19.21
CA ALA A 13 21.05 13.87 -20.02
C ALA A 13 22.01 13.09 -19.09
N PHE A 14 22.09 11.77 -19.25
CA PHE A 14 23.12 10.94 -18.67
C PHE A 14 24.44 11.17 -19.40
N ALA A 15 25.45 11.69 -18.70
CA ALA A 15 26.81 11.83 -19.20
C ALA A 15 27.61 10.57 -18.86
N CYS A 16 27.99 9.80 -19.87
CA CYS A 16 29.00 8.76 -19.78
C CYS A 16 30.38 9.36 -19.50
N VAL A 17 31.02 9.01 -18.38
CA VAL A 17 32.42 9.31 -18.13
C VAL A 17 33.27 8.13 -18.56
N VAL A 18 34.05 8.35 -19.61
CA VAL A 18 35.09 7.42 -20.08
C VAL A 18 36.32 7.57 -19.21
N LEU A 19 36.73 6.51 -18.55
CA LEU A 19 37.95 6.45 -17.75
C LEU A 19 39.17 6.14 -18.63
N VAL A 20 40.09 7.06 -18.77
CA VAL A 20 41.41 6.87 -19.42
C VAL A 20 42.40 6.42 -18.37
N LEU A 21 42.96 5.23 -18.57
CA LEU A 21 44.06 4.67 -17.78
C LEU A 21 45.37 5.44 -18.07
N PHE A 22 45.99 6.02 -17.05
CA PHE A 22 47.41 6.34 -17.06
C PHE A 22 48.15 5.46 -16.03
N LEU A 23 49.02 4.60 -16.55
CA LEU A 23 50.01 3.87 -15.79
C LEU A 23 51.20 4.82 -15.51
N LEU A 24 51.47 5.09 -14.23
CA LEU A 24 52.78 5.51 -13.78
C LEU A 24 53.17 4.75 -12.51
N ALA A 25 54.23 3.99 -12.64
CA ALA A 25 54.88 3.29 -11.54
C ALA A 25 55.58 4.26 -10.61
N ALA A 26 55.34 4.19 -9.31
CA ALA A 26 56.24 4.71 -8.28
C ALA A 26 56.14 3.85 -7.00
N CYS A 27 57.27 3.65 -6.41
CA CYS A 27 57.68 2.79 -5.31
C CYS A 27 56.85 2.87 -4.04
N GLY A 28 56.74 1.73 -3.39
CA GLY A 28 56.14 1.29 -2.16
C GLY A 28 56.07 2.23 -0.94
N GLU A 29 54.86 2.29 -0.42
CA GLU A 29 54.57 2.38 1.01
C GLU A 29 53.64 1.20 1.36
N PRO A 30 53.68 0.67 2.61
CA PRO A 30 52.86 -0.47 2.97
C PRO A 30 51.38 -0.08 2.85
N SER A 31 50.64 -0.87 2.08
CA SER A 31 49.17 -0.77 1.96
C SER A 31 48.57 -0.86 3.34
N GLN A 32 47.97 0.23 3.83
CA GLN A 32 46.93 0.12 4.84
C GLN A 32 45.82 -0.70 4.23
N GLU A 33 45.48 -1.81 4.87
CA GLU A 33 44.23 -2.52 4.59
C GLU A 33 43.08 -1.47 4.69
N PRO A 34 42.13 -1.45 3.76
CA PRO A 34 40.98 -0.60 3.92
C PRO A 34 40.33 -0.94 5.26
N ASP A 35 40.12 0.06 6.10
CA ASP A 35 39.35 -0.08 7.33
C ASP A 35 38.05 -0.79 6.95
N GLU A 36 37.78 -1.95 7.56
CA GLU A 36 36.45 -2.56 7.51
C GLU A 36 35.43 -1.48 7.90
N PRO A 37 34.33 -1.33 7.14
CA PRO A 37 33.31 -0.38 7.53
C PRO A 37 32.90 -0.71 8.96
N GLN A 38 33.18 0.21 9.87
CA GLN A 38 32.72 0.08 11.25
C GLN A 38 31.21 0.00 11.22
N LEU A 39 30.66 -1.15 11.63
CA LEU A 39 29.23 -1.28 11.89
C LEU A 39 28.81 -0.13 12.83
N PRO A 40 27.68 0.54 12.55
CA PRO A 40 27.16 1.55 13.45
C PRO A 40 27.08 0.99 14.86
N ALA A 41 27.40 1.80 15.87
CA ALA A 41 27.31 1.38 17.27
C ALA A 41 25.87 0.89 17.54
N PRO A 42 25.69 -0.19 18.31
CA PRO A 42 24.37 -0.68 18.62
C PRO A 42 23.53 0.44 19.23
N VAL A 43 22.42 0.75 18.62
CA VAL A 43 21.44 1.72 19.11
C VAL A 43 20.64 0.99 20.18
N SER A 44 20.74 1.39 21.43
CA SER A 44 19.88 0.84 22.47
C SER A 44 18.52 1.53 22.39
N TYR A 45 17.47 0.76 22.33
CA TYR A 45 16.09 1.24 22.37
C TYR A 45 15.44 0.79 23.69
N THR A 46 14.66 1.67 24.30
CA THR A 46 13.82 1.33 25.45
C THR A 46 12.38 1.64 25.07
N TYR A 47 11.53 0.64 25.21
CA TYR A 47 10.12 0.76 24.90
C TYR A 47 9.45 1.87 25.71
N VAL A 48 8.62 2.65 25.02
CA VAL A 48 7.77 3.68 25.63
C VAL A 48 6.34 3.51 25.12
N GLU A 49 5.38 3.53 26.04
CA GLU A 49 3.97 3.53 25.67
C GLU A 49 3.65 4.69 24.70
N PRO A 50 2.91 4.45 23.61
CA PRO A 50 2.56 5.51 22.67
C PRO A 50 1.81 6.66 23.31
N ILE A 51 2.14 7.88 22.87
CA ILE A 51 1.48 9.10 23.37
C ILE A 51 -0.01 9.06 23.02
N LYS A 52 -0.85 9.31 24.03
CA LYS A 52 -2.30 9.49 23.83
C LYS A 52 -2.58 10.82 23.16
N LEU A 53 -3.20 10.76 21.98
CA LEU A 53 -3.67 11.93 21.23
C LEU A 53 -5.20 11.93 21.15
N ASN A 54 -5.77 13.04 20.69
CA ASN A 54 -7.22 13.11 20.43
C ASN A 54 -7.51 12.72 18.96
N ASP A 55 -7.11 11.53 18.58
CA ASP A 55 -7.16 11.00 17.20
C ASP A 55 -7.94 9.69 17.07
N GLY A 56 -8.62 9.31 18.16
CA GLY A 56 -9.45 8.10 18.21
C GLY A 56 -8.75 6.85 18.72
N TRP A 57 -7.41 6.81 18.78
CA TRP A 57 -6.71 5.66 19.34
C TRP A 57 -6.83 5.59 20.86
N THR A 58 -7.15 4.39 21.34
CA THR A 58 -6.81 3.98 22.72
C THR A 58 -5.36 3.53 22.72
N THR A 59 -4.54 4.05 23.64
CA THR A 59 -3.16 3.59 23.85
C THR A 59 -3.10 2.66 25.06
N ALA A 60 -2.18 1.72 25.03
CA ALA A 60 -1.91 0.84 26.15
C ALA A 60 -0.42 0.53 26.26
N ASN A 61 0.05 0.26 27.49
CA ASN A 61 1.37 -0.32 27.66
C ASN A 61 1.36 -1.78 27.18
N ALA A 62 2.28 -2.12 26.28
CA ALA A 62 2.35 -3.46 25.68
C ALA A 62 2.45 -4.58 26.73
N ALA A 63 3.24 -4.37 27.80
CA ALA A 63 3.39 -5.35 28.86
C ALA A 63 2.08 -5.62 29.64
N ASP A 64 1.20 -4.61 29.76
CA ASP A 64 -0.11 -4.78 30.44
C ASP A 64 -1.05 -5.69 29.63
N LEU A 65 -0.79 -5.84 28.34
CA LEU A 65 -1.51 -6.74 27.43
C LEU A 65 -0.78 -8.09 27.27
N GLY A 66 0.28 -8.33 28.03
CA GLY A 66 1.05 -9.57 28.01
C GLY A 66 2.04 -9.68 26.85
N VAL A 67 2.25 -8.60 26.09
CA VAL A 67 3.22 -8.56 24.98
C VAL A 67 4.65 -8.62 25.53
N GLU A 68 5.51 -9.42 24.92
CA GLU A 68 6.93 -9.51 25.26
C GLU A 68 7.69 -8.26 24.77
N VAL A 69 7.71 -7.22 25.59
CA VAL A 69 8.27 -5.90 25.24
C VAL A 69 9.73 -5.97 24.81
N ASN A 70 10.54 -6.85 25.41
CA ASN A 70 11.93 -7.04 25.02
C ASN A 70 12.10 -7.45 23.54
N ARG A 71 11.16 -8.20 22.97
CA ARG A 71 11.19 -8.51 21.52
C ARG A 71 10.93 -7.29 20.65
N LEU A 72 10.05 -6.39 21.09
CA LEU A 72 9.85 -5.11 20.40
C LEU A 72 11.09 -4.22 20.50
N GLU A 73 11.79 -4.24 21.64
CA GLU A 73 13.05 -3.53 21.83
C GLU A 73 14.14 -4.11 20.92
N GLU A 74 14.30 -5.44 20.87
CA GLU A 74 15.23 -6.14 19.96
C GLU A 74 14.92 -5.82 18.50
N MET A 75 13.65 -5.80 18.11
CA MET A 75 13.23 -5.38 16.77
C MET A 75 13.73 -3.96 16.46
N MET A 76 13.42 -3.00 17.32
CA MET A 76 13.80 -1.60 17.13
C MET A 76 15.32 -1.41 17.07
N GLU A 77 16.09 -2.15 17.89
CA GLU A 77 17.54 -2.15 17.85
C GLU A 77 18.11 -2.76 16.57
N SER A 78 17.40 -3.69 15.94
CA SER A 78 17.80 -4.35 14.70
C SER A 78 17.57 -3.50 13.44
N LEU A 79 16.62 -2.53 13.49
CA LEU A 79 16.22 -1.75 12.33
C LEU A 79 17.40 -1.09 11.59
N PRO A 80 18.36 -0.41 12.25
CA PRO A 80 19.44 0.28 11.55
C PRO A 80 20.43 -0.65 10.83
N VAL A 81 20.41 -1.95 11.11
CA VAL A 81 21.40 -2.91 10.62
C VAL A 81 20.78 -3.95 9.67
N ARG A 82 19.60 -4.49 10.02
CA ARG A 82 18.95 -5.57 9.28
C ARG A 82 17.76 -5.12 8.44
N PHE A 83 17.06 -4.10 8.90
CA PHE A 83 15.83 -3.60 8.29
C PHE A 83 15.94 -2.09 8.05
N ASP A 84 17.08 -1.67 7.51
CA ASP A 84 17.46 -0.25 7.33
C ASP A 84 16.55 0.50 6.35
N ILE A 85 15.69 -0.23 5.65
CA ILE A 85 14.65 0.34 4.78
C ILE A 85 13.46 0.89 5.56
N VAL A 86 13.25 0.50 6.83
CA VAL A 86 12.08 0.90 7.60
C VAL A 86 12.17 2.37 8.03
N ASP A 87 11.15 3.14 7.68
CA ASP A 87 11.04 4.56 8.04
C ASP A 87 10.20 4.78 9.30
N SER A 88 9.11 4.04 9.43
CA SER A 88 8.24 4.10 10.61
C SER A 88 7.41 2.84 10.77
N ILE A 89 7.01 2.56 12.00
CA ILE A 89 6.19 1.41 12.38
C ILE A 89 5.15 1.79 13.42
N ALA A 90 3.93 1.28 13.26
CA ALA A 90 2.89 1.36 14.28
C ALA A 90 2.22 0.00 14.44
N ILE A 91 1.97 -0.38 15.70
CA ILE A 91 1.38 -1.68 16.07
C ILE A 91 0.17 -1.44 16.96
N SER A 92 -0.96 -2.05 16.62
CA SER A 92 -2.08 -2.22 17.54
C SER A 92 -2.28 -3.69 17.88
N TYR A 93 -2.62 -3.93 19.13
CA TYR A 93 -2.94 -5.25 19.65
C TYR A 93 -4.23 -5.18 20.47
N GLN A 94 -5.18 -6.07 20.16
CA GLN A 94 -6.51 -6.09 20.79
C GLN A 94 -7.19 -4.70 20.80
N GLY A 95 -7.11 -3.98 19.67
CA GLY A 95 -7.73 -2.66 19.49
C GLY A 95 -7.00 -1.49 20.16
N SER A 96 -5.87 -1.72 20.83
CA SER A 96 -5.07 -0.67 21.46
C SER A 96 -3.76 -0.44 20.72
N LEU A 97 -3.40 0.80 20.49
CA LEU A 97 -2.10 1.19 19.96
C LEU A 97 -1.03 0.93 21.02
N ILE A 98 -0.07 0.05 20.72
CA ILE A 98 0.99 -0.36 21.65
C ILE A 98 2.39 0.08 21.21
N LEU A 99 2.60 0.40 19.94
CA LEU A 99 3.85 0.95 19.42
C LEU A 99 3.54 1.97 18.33
N ASN A 100 4.30 3.08 18.31
CA ASN A 100 4.23 4.05 17.22
C ASN A 100 5.55 4.81 17.15
N GLU A 101 6.45 4.34 16.29
CA GLU A 101 7.81 4.84 16.19
C GLU A 101 8.13 5.33 14.79
N THR A 102 8.80 6.48 14.74
CA THR A 102 9.40 7.03 13.54
C THR A 102 10.91 6.81 13.62
N VAL A 103 11.45 6.01 12.72
CA VAL A 103 12.87 5.64 12.68
C VAL A 103 13.70 6.67 11.93
N ARG A 104 13.12 7.23 10.86
CA ARG A 104 13.76 8.23 10.01
C ARG A 104 13.03 9.56 10.07
N THR A 105 13.81 10.63 10.15
CA THR A 105 13.29 12.01 10.21
C THR A 105 12.81 12.55 8.85
N LYS A 106 13.17 11.89 7.75
CA LYS A 106 12.69 12.20 6.39
C LYS A 106 11.95 10.99 5.87
N LEU A 107 10.66 10.96 6.13
CA LEU A 107 9.79 9.83 5.80
C LEU A 107 9.39 9.77 4.34
N ASN A 108 9.50 10.87 3.60
CA ASN A 108 8.93 10.98 2.28
C ASN A 108 10.00 11.31 1.25
N VAL A 109 10.37 10.33 0.43
CA VAL A 109 11.32 10.53 -0.69
C VAL A 109 10.67 11.26 -1.88
N PHE A 110 9.36 11.45 -1.84
CA PHE A 110 8.55 12.12 -2.85
C PHE A 110 7.91 13.41 -2.32
N ASP A 111 8.52 14.08 -1.32
CA ASP A 111 8.02 15.32 -0.72
C ASP A 111 7.71 16.39 -1.77
N GLU A 112 8.46 16.44 -2.86
CA GLU A 112 8.23 17.37 -3.97
C GLU A 112 6.89 17.15 -4.71
N TRP A 113 6.26 15.99 -4.53
CA TRP A 113 4.97 15.62 -5.13
C TRP A 113 3.79 15.90 -4.22
N VAL A 114 4.04 16.17 -2.94
CA VAL A 114 3.01 16.49 -1.95
C VAL A 114 2.71 17.98 -1.98
N ALA A 115 1.44 18.34 -2.06
CA ALA A 115 1.03 19.75 -2.09
C ALA A 115 1.33 20.49 -0.78
N ASN A 116 1.39 19.76 0.34
CA ASN A 116 1.68 20.30 1.67
C ASN A 116 2.79 19.47 2.35
N THR A 117 4.03 19.91 2.20
CA THR A 117 5.23 19.25 2.74
C THR A 117 5.39 19.38 4.27
N ASP A 118 4.54 20.19 4.93
CA ASP A 118 4.52 20.30 6.40
C ASP A 118 3.77 19.12 7.06
N LEU A 119 3.12 18.27 6.24
CA LEU A 119 2.46 17.07 6.73
C LEU A 119 3.48 15.96 6.98
N ASP A 120 3.40 15.37 8.17
CA ASP A 120 4.13 14.16 8.52
C ASP A 120 3.38 12.94 7.95
N VAL A 121 3.47 12.77 6.64
CA VAL A 121 2.77 11.73 5.87
C VAL A 121 3.71 11.06 4.90
N HIS A 122 3.44 9.79 4.59
CA HIS A 122 4.19 8.96 3.66
C HIS A 122 3.28 8.46 2.54
N VAL A 123 3.83 8.30 1.33
CA VAL A 123 3.09 7.73 0.20
C VAL A 123 2.80 6.25 0.44
N LEU A 124 1.57 5.83 0.17
CA LEU A 124 1.15 4.44 0.33
C LEU A 124 1.40 3.58 -0.91
N PHE A 125 1.59 4.21 -2.07
CA PHE A 125 1.55 3.51 -3.35
C PHE A 125 0.35 2.56 -3.45
N SER A 126 0.55 1.34 -3.92
CA SER A 126 -0.55 0.38 -4.15
C SER A 126 -1.31 -0.04 -2.89
N ALA A 127 -0.79 0.19 -1.69
CA ALA A 127 -1.58 0.00 -0.47
C ALA A 127 -2.81 0.92 -0.42
N SER A 128 -2.82 2.03 -1.18
CA SER A 128 -4.00 2.89 -1.42
C SER A 128 -5.21 2.11 -1.93
N LYS A 129 -4.98 1.02 -2.68
CA LYS A 129 -6.06 0.22 -3.28
C LYS A 129 -6.99 -0.43 -2.25
N SER A 130 -6.43 -0.88 -1.11
CA SER A 130 -7.24 -1.44 -0.03
C SER A 130 -8.14 -0.38 0.61
N LEU A 131 -7.68 0.89 0.61
CA LEU A 131 -8.48 2.02 1.07
C LEU A 131 -9.55 2.39 0.05
N ALA A 132 -9.26 2.27 -1.25
CA ALA A 132 -10.26 2.40 -2.32
C ALA A 132 -11.36 1.35 -2.18
N SER A 133 -11.00 0.10 -1.85
CA SER A 133 -11.96 -0.97 -1.56
C SER A 133 -12.90 -0.59 -0.41
N LEU A 134 -12.37 -0.02 0.69
CA LEU A 134 -13.21 0.46 1.79
C LEU A 134 -14.22 1.50 1.31
N ALA A 135 -13.80 2.46 0.48
CA ALA A 135 -14.67 3.50 -0.06
C ALA A 135 -15.80 2.90 -0.94
N VAL A 136 -15.52 1.86 -1.72
CA VAL A 136 -16.51 1.13 -2.51
C VAL A 136 -17.52 0.40 -1.60
N GLY A 137 -17.04 -0.27 -0.54
CA GLY A 137 -17.92 -0.90 0.43
C GLY A 137 -18.89 0.07 1.08
N ILE A 138 -18.40 1.24 1.47
CA ILE A 138 -19.24 2.32 2.01
C ILE A 138 -20.23 2.83 0.95
N ALA A 139 -19.83 2.96 -0.30
CA ALA A 139 -20.71 3.38 -1.39
C ALA A 139 -21.86 2.37 -1.63
N ILE A 140 -21.60 1.07 -1.47
CA ILE A 140 -22.62 0.02 -1.51
C ILE A 140 -23.54 0.12 -0.28
N ASP A 141 -23.00 0.25 0.92
CA ASP A 141 -23.79 0.38 2.15
C ASP A 141 -24.73 1.61 2.11
N GLN A 142 -24.31 2.67 1.41
CA GLN A 142 -25.09 3.89 1.17
C GLN A 142 -26.00 3.83 -0.07
N GLN A 143 -26.05 2.68 -0.77
CA GLN A 143 -26.85 2.49 -1.98
C GLN A 143 -26.48 3.43 -3.14
N ILE A 144 -25.23 3.93 -3.17
CA ILE A 144 -24.64 4.64 -4.32
C ILE A 144 -24.38 3.65 -5.44
N PHE A 145 -23.90 2.45 -5.08
CA PHE A 145 -23.87 1.27 -5.93
C PHE A 145 -24.89 0.25 -5.46
N SER A 146 -25.47 -0.50 -6.40
CA SER A 146 -26.49 -1.52 -6.09
C SER A 146 -25.91 -2.78 -5.46
N GLY A 147 -24.63 -3.07 -5.72
CA GLY A 147 -23.90 -4.24 -5.24
C GLY A 147 -22.61 -4.45 -6.05
N VAL A 148 -21.90 -5.52 -5.75
CA VAL A 148 -20.66 -5.87 -6.46
C VAL A 148 -20.90 -6.41 -7.87
N ASP A 149 -22.12 -6.86 -8.15
CA ASP A 149 -22.61 -7.34 -9.45
C ASP A 149 -23.08 -6.22 -10.38
N GLU A 150 -22.96 -4.95 -9.97
CA GLU A 150 -23.34 -3.81 -10.81
C GLU A 150 -22.44 -3.76 -12.07
N PRO A 151 -23.04 -3.63 -13.29
CA PRO A 151 -22.28 -3.52 -14.53
C PRO A 151 -21.35 -2.31 -14.51
N PHE A 152 -20.04 -2.54 -14.60
CA PHE A 152 -19.04 -1.50 -14.39
C PHE A 152 -19.07 -0.39 -15.44
N LEU A 153 -19.28 -0.75 -16.73
CA LEU A 153 -19.39 0.25 -17.81
C LEU A 153 -20.55 1.20 -17.58
N GLY A 154 -21.64 0.74 -16.97
CA GLY A 154 -22.81 1.54 -16.65
C GLY A 154 -22.58 2.65 -15.63
N LEU A 155 -21.43 2.67 -14.98
CA LEU A 155 -21.01 3.72 -14.02
C LEU A 155 -20.41 4.95 -14.70
N PHE A 156 -20.25 4.91 -16.04
CA PHE A 156 -19.63 5.97 -16.84
C PHE A 156 -20.57 6.44 -17.96
N GLU A 157 -20.49 7.69 -18.34
CA GLU A 157 -21.30 8.30 -19.40
C GLU A 157 -20.51 8.49 -20.72
N TYR A 158 -19.77 7.44 -21.14
CA TYR A 158 -19.05 7.46 -22.41
C TYR A 158 -19.97 6.99 -23.56
N GLU A 159 -20.02 7.75 -24.63
CA GLU A 159 -20.84 7.43 -25.80
C GLU A 159 -20.31 6.21 -26.59
N THR A 160 -19.01 6.02 -26.61
CA THR A 160 -18.35 4.95 -27.37
C THR A 160 -17.09 4.47 -26.65
N TYR A 161 -16.73 3.22 -26.91
CA TYR A 161 -15.48 2.62 -26.45
C TYR A 161 -14.68 2.14 -27.66
N GLU A 162 -13.35 2.33 -27.60
CA GLU A 162 -12.44 1.71 -28.56
C GLU A 162 -12.31 0.21 -28.29
N ASN A 163 -11.82 -0.55 -29.27
CA ASN A 163 -11.66 -2.00 -29.14
C ASN A 163 -12.89 -2.70 -28.54
N TRP A 164 -14.09 -2.31 -29.04
CA TRP A 164 -15.34 -2.85 -28.53
C TRP A 164 -15.41 -4.38 -28.68
N ASP A 165 -15.81 -5.03 -27.62
CA ASP A 165 -16.14 -6.46 -27.53
C ASP A 165 -17.37 -6.59 -26.62
N GLU A 166 -18.35 -7.41 -27.00
CA GLU A 166 -19.60 -7.58 -26.25
C GLU A 166 -19.37 -8.04 -24.82
N ARG A 167 -18.29 -8.75 -24.55
CA ARG A 167 -17.91 -9.19 -23.19
C ARG A 167 -17.59 -8.02 -22.22
N LYS A 168 -17.33 -6.82 -22.75
CA LYS A 168 -17.19 -5.63 -21.89
C LYS A 168 -18.46 -5.33 -21.09
N ASN A 169 -19.63 -5.70 -21.62
CA ASN A 169 -20.91 -5.55 -20.91
C ASN A 169 -21.00 -6.45 -19.66
N ASP A 170 -20.23 -7.52 -19.61
CA ASP A 170 -20.23 -8.49 -18.51
C ASP A 170 -19.24 -8.11 -17.39
N ILE A 171 -18.43 -7.06 -17.58
CA ILE A 171 -17.53 -6.57 -16.52
C ILE A 171 -18.37 -6.00 -15.37
N GLN A 172 -18.20 -6.57 -14.18
CA GLN A 172 -18.87 -6.16 -12.96
C GLN A 172 -17.90 -5.37 -12.03
N LEU A 173 -18.47 -4.67 -11.07
CA LEU A 173 -17.69 -3.97 -10.04
C LEU A 173 -16.77 -4.96 -9.26
N GLU A 174 -17.24 -6.21 -9.03
CA GLU A 174 -16.43 -7.27 -8.43
C GLU A 174 -15.19 -7.62 -9.24
N ASP A 175 -15.26 -7.59 -10.57
CA ASP A 175 -14.11 -7.89 -11.42
C ASP A 175 -13.00 -6.86 -11.27
N VAL A 176 -13.38 -5.60 -11.04
CA VAL A 176 -12.44 -4.53 -10.73
C VAL A 176 -11.82 -4.73 -9.35
N LEU A 177 -12.64 -5.01 -8.33
CA LEU A 177 -12.18 -5.23 -6.95
C LEU A 177 -11.26 -6.44 -6.83
N THR A 178 -11.43 -7.43 -7.67
CA THR A 178 -10.67 -8.70 -7.68
C THR A 178 -9.58 -8.77 -8.74
N MET A 179 -9.32 -7.66 -9.48
CA MET A 179 -8.33 -7.60 -10.55
C MET A 179 -8.58 -8.62 -11.68
N ARG A 180 -9.86 -8.86 -12.06
CA ARG A 180 -10.25 -9.85 -13.06
C ARG A 180 -11.09 -9.27 -14.19
N LEU A 181 -10.78 -8.03 -14.61
CA LEU A 181 -11.55 -7.33 -15.65
C LEU A 181 -11.53 -8.03 -17.02
N GLY A 182 -10.54 -8.88 -17.28
CA GLY A 182 -10.36 -9.52 -18.59
C GLY A 182 -9.78 -8.60 -19.68
N LEU A 183 -9.38 -7.37 -19.35
CA LEU A 183 -8.75 -6.44 -20.26
C LEU A 183 -7.29 -6.81 -20.53
N ALA A 184 -6.77 -6.47 -21.72
CA ALA A 184 -5.38 -6.70 -22.10
C ALA A 184 -4.47 -5.71 -21.35
N TRP A 185 -4.02 -6.12 -20.20
CA TRP A 185 -3.19 -5.33 -19.30
C TRP A 185 -2.10 -6.19 -18.64
N ASN A 186 -0.89 -5.65 -18.58
CA ASN A 186 0.21 -6.25 -17.82
C ASN A 186 1.12 -5.15 -17.28
N GLU A 187 0.98 -4.81 -15.99
CA GLU A 187 1.81 -3.76 -15.41
C GLU A 187 3.08 -4.28 -14.72
N TRP A 188 3.33 -5.59 -14.72
CA TRP A 188 4.50 -6.17 -14.07
C TRP A 188 5.64 -6.52 -15.04
N ASP A 189 5.32 -6.73 -16.32
CA ASP A 189 6.30 -7.08 -17.33
C ASP A 189 6.14 -6.20 -18.59
N PRO A 190 7.15 -5.40 -18.91
CA PRO A 190 8.43 -5.23 -18.20
C PRO A 190 8.28 -4.55 -16.83
N ALA A 191 9.30 -4.71 -15.97
CA ALA A 191 9.30 -4.15 -14.60
C ALA A 191 9.12 -2.61 -14.57
N TYR A 192 8.67 -2.06 -13.44
CA TYR A 192 8.47 -0.61 -13.25
C TYR A 192 9.72 0.27 -13.44
N THR A 193 10.91 -0.33 -13.49
CA THR A 193 12.16 0.35 -13.83
C THR A 193 12.36 0.53 -15.35
N SER A 194 11.56 -0.13 -16.18
CA SER A 194 11.60 -0.02 -17.63
C SER A 194 10.70 1.12 -18.13
N PRO A 195 11.19 1.96 -19.08
CA PRO A 195 10.34 2.96 -19.74
C PRO A 195 9.23 2.33 -20.60
N ASP A 196 9.35 1.05 -20.95
CA ASP A 196 8.37 0.30 -21.72
C ASP A 196 7.27 -0.32 -20.84
N ASN A 197 7.30 -0.10 -19.52
CA ASN A 197 6.27 -0.57 -18.62
C ASN A 197 4.92 0.07 -18.94
N GLN A 198 3.88 -0.76 -19.11
CA GLN A 198 2.57 -0.31 -19.56
C GLN A 198 1.92 0.70 -18.60
N MET A 199 2.07 0.49 -17.30
CA MET A 199 1.52 1.42 -16.30
C MET A 199 2.21 2.79 -16.37
N LEU A 200 3.55 2.83 -16.47
CA LEU A 200 4.28 4.09 -16.56
C LEU A 200 3.88 4.86 -17.83
N GLN A 201 3.83 4.19 -18.99
CA GLN A 201 3.39 4.80 -20.24
C GLN A 201 1.96 5.32 -20.13
N PHE A 202 1.05 4.57 -19.51
CA PHE A 202 -0.33 4.99 -19.31
C PHE A 202 -0.41 6.28 -18.48
N TYR A 203 0.33 6.38 -17.38
CA TYR A 203 0.37 7.58 -16.55
C TYR A 203 1.03 8.79 -17.23
N GLU A 204 1.91 8.57 -18.20
CA GLU A 204 2.55 9.64 -18.97
C GLU A 204 1.69 10.17 -20.12
N THR A 205 0.88 9.32 -20.71
CA THR A 205 0.21 9.63 -22.01
C THR A 205 -1.29 9.86 -21.85
N GLU A 206 -1.95 9.17 -20.91
CA GLU A 206 -3.40 9.23 -20.80
C GLU A 206 -3.87 10.40 -19.94
N THR A 207 -5.00 10.99 -20.35
CA THR A 207 -5.63 12.09 -19.62
C THR A 207 -6.93 11.67 -18.93
N ASP A 208 -7.78 10.88 -19.60
CA ASP A 208 -8.97 10.26 -19.01
C ASP A 208 -8.69 8.79 -18.70
N PHE A 209 -8.24 8.53 -17.47
CA PHE A 209 -7.81 7.20 -17.05
C PHE A 209 -8.91 6.16 -17.16
N SER A 210 -10.14 6.52 -16.80
CA SER A 210 -11.28 5.59 -16.86
C SER A 210 -11.62 5.21 -18.28
N LYS A 211 -11.67 6.22 -19.20
CA LYS A 211 -11.93 5.98 -20.61
C LYS A 211 -10.85 5.12 -21.24
N SER A 212 -9.59 5.53 -21.08
CA SER A 212 -8.44 4.84 -21.71
C SER A 212 -8.29 3.40 -21.19
N MET A 213 -8.59 3.15 -19.91
CA MET A 213 -8.59 1.80 -19.35
C MET A 213 -9.73 0.96 -19.93
N LEU A 214 -10.96 1.51 -20.03
CA LEU A 214 -12.11 0.81 -20.61
C LEU A 214 -11.99 0.62 -22.12
N ASP A 215 -11.16 1.39 -22.79
CA ASP A 215 -10.84 1.26 -24.22
C ASP A 215 -9.88 0.10 -24.53
N LEU A 216 -9.18 -0.45 -23.55
CA LEU A 216 -8.30 -1.61 -23.75
C LEU A 216 -9.06 -2.80 -24.35
N PRO A 217 -8.45 -3.59 -25.24
CA PRO A 217 -9.11 -4.78 -25.78
C PRO A 217 -9.32 -5.85 -24.71
N ILE A 218 -10.32 -6.71 -24.91
CA ILE A 218 -10.53 -7.91 -24.07
C ILE A 218 -9.51 -9.00 -24.45
N SER A 219 -8.85 -9.55 -23.44
CA SER A 219 -7.91 -10.67 -23.57
C SER A 219 -8.41 -11.97 -22.93
N ALA A 220 -9.33 -11.88 -21.97
CA ALA A 220 -9.96 -13.01 -21.29
C ALA A 220 -11.41 -12.66 -20.95
N ASP A 221 -12.23 -13.65 -20.61
CA ASP A 221 -13.57 -13.38 -20.12
C ASP A 221 -13.50 -12.70 -18.73
N PRO A 222 -14.33 -11.66 -18.47
CA PRO A 222 -14.40 -11.02 -17.16
C PRO A 222 -14.60 -12.04 -16.03
N GLY A 223 -14.02 -11.80 -14.88
CA GLY A 223 -14.12 -12.67 -13.71
C GLY A 223 -13.22 -13.91 -13.75
N THR A 224 -12.44 -14.16 -14.83
CA THR A 224 -11.72 -15.44 -14.99
C THR A 224 -10.21 -15.37 -14.75
N THR A 225 -9.58 -14.27 -15.12
CA THR A 225 -8.11 -14.16 -15.13
C THR A 225 -7.65 -12.96 -14.31
N PHE A 226 -6.80 -13.20 -13.34
CA PHE A 226 -6.17 -12.15 -12.55
C PHE A 226 -5.16 -11.37 -13.41
N SER A 227 -5.32 -10.06 -13.44
CA SER A 227 -4.38 -9.12 -14.07
C SER A 227 -4.36 -7.84 -13.25
N TYR A 228 -3.28 -7.63 -12.50
CA TYR A 228 -3.13 -6.48 -11.61
C TYR A 228 -3.19 -5.18 -12.42
N ASN A 229 -4.14 -4.28 -12.09
CA ASN A 229 -4.47 -3.13 -12.93
C ASN A 229 -4.69 -1.88 -12.06
N THR A 230 -3.67 -1.03 -11.98
CA THR A 230 -3.73 0.20 -11.20
C THR A 230 -4.72 1.24 -11.76
N PRO A 231 -4.78 1.52 -13.08
CA PRO A 231 -5.78 2.43 -13.65
C PRO A 231 -7.23 2.03 -13.36
N ALA A 232 -7.52 0.73 -13.27
CA ALA A 232 -8.86 0.25 -12.94
C ALA A 232 -9.31 0.71 -11.55
N ILE A 233 -8.40 0.80 -10.59
CA ILE A 233 -8.72 1.27 -9.23
C ILE A 233 -8.89 2.80 -9.19
N VAL A 234 -8.15 3.53 -10.01
CA VAL A 234 -8.43 4.98 -10.21
C VAL A 234 -9.86 5.17 -10.72
N SER A 235 -10.31 4.30 -11.63
CA SER A 235 -11.66 4.34 -12.20
C SER A 235 -12.77 4.07 -11.17
N LEU A 236 -12.50 3.32 -10.08
CA LEU A 236 -13.45 3.20 -8.96
C LEU A 236 -13.74 4.54 -8.30
N GLY A 237 -12.71 5.38 -8.14
CA GLY A 237 -12.88 6.74 -7.64
C GLY A 237 -13.78 7.60 -8.54
N GLN A 238 -13.58 7.51 -9.86
CA GLN A 238 -14.43 8.18 -10.85
C GLN A 238 -15.88 7.65 -10.79
N ALA A 239 -16.06 6.35 -10.65
CA ALA A 239 -17.39 5.72 -10.54
C ALA A 239 -18.14 6.23 -9.30
N ILE A 240 -17.47 6.34 -8.14
CA ILE A 240 -18.04 6.94 -6.93
C ILE A 240 -18.46 8.39 -7.21
N GLU A 241 -17.59 9.20 -7.82
CA GLU A 241 -17.88 10.60 -8.12
C GLU A 241 -19.04 10.74 -9.11
N ASN A 242 -19.15 9.88 -10.10
CA ASN A 242 -20.25 9.90 -11.09
C ASN A 242 -21.61 9.58 -10.48
N ARG A 243 -21.67 8.77 -9.41
CA ARG A 243 -22.91 8.29 -8.80
C ARG A 243 -23.25 9.00 -7.49
N SER A 244 -22.26 9.58 -6.81
CA SER A 244 -22.44 10.33 -5.56
C SER A 244 -22.84 11.79 -5.85
N PRO A 245 -23.63 12.43 -4.99
CA PRO A 245 -23.82 13.88 -5.05
C PRO A 245 -22.59 14.65 -4.57
N LEU A 246 -21.58 13.98 -4.03
CA LEU A 246 -20.34 14.55 -3.51
C LEU A 246 -19.20 14.31 -4.49
N THR A 247 -18.22 15.21 -4.50
CA THR A 247 -16.92 14.91 -5.13
C THR A 247 -16.26 13.72 -4.41
N LEU A 248 -15.34 13.03 -5.06
CA LEU A 248 -14.63 11.93 -4.43
C LEU A 248 -13.89 12.37 -3.15
N ILE A 249 -13.37 13.59 -3.12
CA ILE A 249 -12.73 14.17 -1.92
C ILE A 249 -13.73 14.35 -0.80
N ASP A 250 -14.87 14.98 -1.07
CA ASP A 250 -15.89 15.22 -0.06
C ASP A 250 -16.51 13.91 0.44
N PHE A 251 -16.71 12.94 -0.47
CA PHE A 251 -17.16 11.59 -0.11
C PHE A 251 -16.16 10.90 0.82
N SER A 252 -14.87 10.90 0.46
CA SER A 252 -13.81 10.26 1.25
C SER A 252 -13.65 10.94 2.61
N PHE A 253 -13.72 12.29 2.64
CA PHE A 253 -13.64 13.02 3.89
C PHE A 253 -14.82 12.70 4.82
N ALA A 254 -16.05 12.78 4.32
CA ALA A 254 -17.24 12.59 5.12
C ALA A 254 -17.41 11.15 5.64
N ASN A 255 -17.03 10.16 4.84
CA ASN A 255 -17.37 8.76 5.09
C ASN A 255 -16.19 7.92 5.60
N VAL A 256 -14.96 8.38 5.39
CA VAL A 256 -13.75 7.64 5.77
C VAL A 256 -12.90 8.47 6.74
N LEU A 257 -12.38 9.63 6.29
CA LEU A 257 -11.33 10.36 7.02
C LEU A 257 -11.85 10.96 8.33
N ALA A 258 -12.97 11.67 8.30
CA ALA A 258 -13.54 12.30 9.49
C ALA A 258 -14.01 11.29 10.54
N PRO A 259 -14.72 10.20 10.19
CA PRO A 259 -15.05 9.14 11.14
C PRO A 259 -13.83 8.49 11.80
N LEU A 260 -12.71 8.37 11.07
CA LEU A 260 -11.44 7.86 11.60
C LEU A 260 -10.59 8.93 12.30
N SER A 261 -11.09 10.17 12.42
CA SER A 261 -10.35 11.32 12.98
C SER A 261 -9.03 11.58 12.25
N ILE A 262 -9.02 11.40 10.93
CA ILE A 262 -7.87 11.66 10.06
C ILE A 262 -8.01 13.07 9.50
N SER A 263 -7.04 13.93 9.76
CA SER A 263 -7.03 15.32 9.29
C SER A 263 -5.83 15.67 8.42
N LYS A 264 -4.79 14.82 8.42
CA LYS A 264 -3.58 15.00 7.64
C LYS A 264 -3.54 13.94 6.55
N VAL A 265 -3.84 14.33 5.34
CA VAL A 265 -3.85 13.47 4.16
C VAL A 265 -3.46 14.31 2.95
N ASP A 266 -2.75 13.71 2.02
CA ASP A 266 -2.58 14.24 0.67
C ASP A 266 -2.79 13.12 -0.36
N VAL A 267 -2.93 13.48 -1.64
CA VAL A 267 -3.20 12.50 -2.69
C VAL A 267 -2.67 12.99 -4.03
N PHE A 268 -2.00 12.11 -4.77
CA PHE A 268 -1.74 12.35 -6.19
C PHE A 268 -3.04 12.53 -6.95
N ARG A 269 -2.95 13.28 -8.04
CA ARG A 269 -4.09 13.49 -8.93
C ARG A 269 -3.74 13.08 -10.34
N THR A 270 -4.74 12.53 -11.02
CA THR A 270 -4.67 12.33 -12.46
C THR A 270 -4.58 13.68 -13.19
N PRO A 271 -4.24 13.71 -14.48
CA PRO A 271 -4.25 14.95 -15.28
C PRO A 271 -5.61 15.66 -15.31
N THR A 272 -6.72 14.94 -15.11
CA THR A 272 -8.08 15.51 -15.00
C THR A 272 -8.39 16.07 -13.62
N GLY A 273 -7.49 15.87 -12.63
CA GLY A 273 -7.66 16.36 -11.25
C GLY A 273 -8.33 15.36 -10.30
N LEU A 274 -8.72 14.18 -10.78
CA LEU A 274 -9.29 13.12 -9.94
C LEU A 274 -8.24 12.59 -8.96
N PRO A 275 -8.57 12.39 -7.66
CA PRO A 275 -7.67 11.73 -6.72
C PRO A 275 -7.31 10.30 -7.17
N ASP A 276 -6.01 9.99 -7.15
CA ASP A 276 -5.50 8.68 -7.54
C ASP A 276 -5.60 7.70 -6.35
N LEU A 277 -6.71 6.97 -6.28
CA LEU A 277 -6.92 5.93 -5.26
C LEU A 277 -6.13 4.64 -5.57
N GLY A 278 -5.55 4.51 -6.74
CA GLY A 278 -4.77 3.33 -7.12
C GLY A 278 -3.37 3.29 -6.50
N ARG A 279 -2.76 4.49 -6.24
CA ARG A 279 -1.37 4.56 -5.72
C ARG A 279 -1.04 5.86 -5.00
N GLY A 280 -1.96 6.80 -4.92
CA GLY A 280 -1.65 8.20 -4.67
C GLY A 280 -1.85 8.71 -3.27
N LEU A 281 -2.34 7.91 -2.32
CA LEU A 281 -2.63 8.39 -0.97
C LEU A 281 -1.35 8.58 -0.13
N TYR A 282 -1.38 9.60 0.73
CA TYR A 282 -0.38 9.89 1.74
C TYR A 282 -1.04 9.95 3.11
N LEU A 283 -0.52 9.18 4.06
CA LEU A 283 -0.99 9.14 5.45
C LEU A 283 0.19 9.07 6.42
N SER A 284 -0.04 9.43 7.68
CA SER A 284 0.86 9.04 8.76
C SER A 284 0.73 7.52 9.02
N THR A 285 1.77 6.89 9.56
CA THR A 285 1.76 5.47 9.91
C THR A 285 0.62 5.16 10.89
N ARG A 286 0.43 6.06 11.85
CA ARG A 286 -0.62 5.98 12.86
C ARG A 286 -2.04 6.07 12.25
N ASP A 287 -2.21 6.87 11.19
CA ASP A 287 -3.49 6.96 10.49
C ASP A 287 -3.71 5.79 9.53
N PHE A 288 -2.64 5.30 8.89
CA PHE A 288 -2.71 4.11 8.05
C PHE A 288 -3.10 2.86 8.86
N LEU A 289 -2.60 2.72 10.08
CA LEU A 289 -2.96 1.64 11.00
C LEU A 289 -4.48 1.59 11.31
N LYS A 290 -5.18 2.75 11.34
CA LYS A 290 -6.63 2.80 11.60
C LYS A 290 -7.45 2.04 10.56
N PHE A 291 -7.03 2.05 9.30
CA PHE A 291 -7.70 1.28 8.24
C PHE A 291 -7.60 -0.22 8.51
N GLY A 292 -6.44 -0.69 8.92
CA GLY A 292 -6.27 -2.10 9.32
C GLY A 292 -7.14 -2.45 10.52
N GLN A 293 -7.22 -1.57 11.51
CA GLN A 293 -8.04 -1.79 12.69
C GLN A 293 -9.53 -1.84 12.36
N VAL A 294 -10.02 -1.01 11.43
CA VAL A 294 -11.41 -1.11 10.93
C VAL A 294 -11.69 -2.50 10.39
N TYR A 295 -10.78 -3.06 9.59
CA TYR A 295 -10.96 -4.41 9.07
C TYR A 295 -10.80 -5.48 10.15
N ALA A 296 -9.87 -5.35 11.08
CA ALA A 296 -9.72 -6.28 12.20
C ALA A 296 -10.96 -6.33 13.10
N ASP A 297 -11.65 -5.20 13.27
CA ASP A 297 -12.86 -5.06 14.09
C ASP A 297 -14.17 -5.22 13.27
N GLY A 298 -14.11 -5.93 12.13
CA GLY A 298 -15.29 -6.23 11.31
C GLY A 298 -16.02 -4.99 10.79
N GLY A 299 -15.30 -3.93 10.44
CA GLY A 299 -15.85 -2.68 9.88
C GLY A 299 -16.25 -1.63 10.92
N VAL A 300 -15.74 -1.72 12.14
CA VAL A 300 -16.07 -0.80 13.24
C VAL A 300 -14.84 0.00 13.67
N TRP A 301 -15.03 1.25 14.01
CA TRP A 301 -14.04 2.12 14.65
C TRP A 301 -14.68 2.89 15.80
N ASN A 302 -14.17 2.75 17.03
CA ASN A 302 -14.69 3.45 18.21
C ASN A 302 -16.22 3.31 18.37
N ALA A 303 -16.75 2.09 18.27
CA ALA A 303 -18.16 1.76 18.30
C ALA A 303 -19.01 2.33 17.14
N ASN A 304 -18.41 3.01 16.17
CA ASN A 304 -19.07 3.48 14.96
C ASN A 304 -18.87 2.50 13.83
N ARG A 305 -19.94 2.10 13.13
CA ARG A 305 -19.87 1.30 11.92
C ARG A 305 -19.34 2.19 10.78
N ILE A 306 -18.20 1.82 10.21
CA ILE A 306 -17.59 2.49 9.06
C ILE A 306 -18.05 1.81 7.76
N VAL A 307 -18.04 0.49 7.74
CA VAL A 307 -18.49 -0.35 6.62
C VAL A 307 -19.17 -1.60 7.17
N SER A 308 -20.02 -2.25 6.39
CA SER A 308 -20.69 -3.48 6.81
C SER A 308 -19.70 -4.60 7.12
N GLU A 309 -20.04 -5.45 8.08
CA GLU A 309 -19.25 -6.64 8.41
C GLU A 309 -19.17 -7.61 7.23
N SER A 310 -20.26 -7.70 6.45
CA SER A 310 -20.29 -8.49 5.21
C SER A 310 -19.26 -8.02 4.19
N TRP A 311 -19.02 -6.70 4.07
CA TRP A 311 -17.97 -6.17 3.21
C TRP A 311 -16.57 -6.62 3.66
N VAL A 312 -16.29 -6.52 4.95
CA VAL A 312 -15.02 -6.96 5.52
C VAL A 312 -14.81 -8.46 5.25
N THR A 313 -15.82 -9.28 5.54
CA THR A 313 -15.75 -10.72 5.30
C THR A 313 -15.51 -11.03 3.82
N SER A 314 -16.25 -10.38 2.91
CA SER A 314 -16.07 -10.56 1.47
C SER A 314 -14.70 -10.09 0.99
N SER A 315 -14.14 -9.02 1.59
CA SER A 315 -12.83 -8.50 1.21
C SER A 315 -11.70 -9.50 1.41
N PHE A 316 -11.87 -10.45 2.31
CA PHE A 316 -10.87 -11.46 2.66
C PHE A 316 -11.14 -12.84 2.06
N LEU A 317 -12.11 -12.96 1.14
CA LEU A 317 -12.31 -14.20 0.38
C LEU A 317 -11.30 -14.29 -0.77
N PRO A 318 -10.78 -15.50 -1.08
CA PRO A 318 -9.83 -15.70 -2.19
C PRO A 318 -10.60 -15.81 -3.51
N TYR A 319 -10.85 -14.68 -4.19
CA TYR A 319 -11.42 -14.67 -5.54
C TYR A 319 -10.43 -15.15 -6.59
N THR A 320 -9.15 -15.00 -6.31
CA THR A 320 -8.05 -15.62 -7.03
C THR A 320 -7.20 -16.37 -6.03
N GLU A 321 -6.97 -17.65 -6.28
CA GLU A 321 -6.01 -18.46 -5.53
C GLU A 321 -4.68 -18.49 -6.28
N PHE A 322 -3.59 -18.26 -5.56
CA PHE A 322 -2.25 -18.35 -6.11
C PHE A 322 -1.60 -19.67 -5.73
N ASN A 323 -1.17 -20.40 -6.73
CA ASN A 323 -0.34 -21.59 -6.54
C ASN A 323 1.15 -21.21 -6.71
N TRP A 324 1.52 -20.02 -6.29
CA TRP A 324 2.92 -19.59 -6.34
C TRP A 324 3.69 -20.36 -5.29
N THR A 325 4.73 -21.07 -5.74
CA THR A 325 5.72 -21.58 -4.81
C THR A 325 6.58 -20.40 -4.41
N ASN A 326 6.29 -19.83 -3.24
CA ASN A 326 7.25 -18.93 -2.64
C ASN A 326 8.54 -19.70 -2.36
N PRO A 327 9.73 -19.08 -2.50
CA PRO A 327 10.96 -19.68 -1.99
C PRO A 327 10.75 -20.16 -0.55
N GLU A 328 11.37 -21.29 -0.17
CA GLU A 328 11.22 -21.88 1.18
C GLU A 328 11.61 -20.92 2.31
N ASP A 329 12.31 -19.83 1.97
CA ASP A 329 12.80 -18.81 2.89
C ASP A 329 11.86 -17.61 3.06
N TYR A 330 10.63 -17.64 2.50
CA TYR A 330 9.68 -16.56 2.66
C TYR A 330 8.82 -16.78 3.91
N ASP A 331 8.90 -15.86 4.86
CA ASP A 331 8.16 -15.90 6.12
C ASP A 331 6.64 -15.78 5.96
N TRP A 332 6.20 -15.17 4.86
CA TRP A 332 4.78 -15.03 4.52
C TRP A 332 4.44 -15.75 3.22
N GLN A 333 3.47 -16.64 3.29
CA GLN A 333 3.01 -17.42 2.15
C GLN A 333 1.75 -16.77 1.54
N VAL A 334 1.91 -16.16 0.35
CA VAL A 334 0.76 -15.61 -0.37
C VAL A 334 -0.11 -16.75 -0.90
N SER A 335 -1.41 -16.68 -0.63
CA SER A 335 -2.39 -17.71 -1.04
C SER A 335 -3.45 -17.19 -2.01
N GLY A 336 -3.70 -15.89 -2.08
CA GLY A 336 -4.73 -15.36 -2.95
C GLY A 336 -4.90 -13.85 -2.93
N TYR A 337 -5.97 -13.40 -3.59
CA TYR A 337 -6.35 -11.99 -3.68
C TYR A 337 -7.85 -11.82 -3.48
N GLY A 338 -8.21 -10.90 -2.59
CA GLY A 338 -9.60 -10.53 -2.28
C GLY A 338 -10.00 -9.19 -2.90
N TYR A 339 -10.85 -8.41 -2.21
CA TYR A 339 -11.21 -7.05 -2.65
C TYR A 339 -10.08 -6.08 -2.33
N GLN A 340 -9.07 -6.06 -3.18
CA GLN A 340 -7.85 -5.24 -3.07
C GLN A 340 -6.97 -5.57 -1.86
N TRP A 341 -7.05 -6.79 -1.36
CA TRP A 341 -6.21 -7.32 -0.30
C TRP A 341 -5.44 -8.55 -0.79
N TRP A 342 -4.13 -8.57 -0.49
CA TRP A 342 -3.31 -9.76 -0.61
C TRP A 342 -3.62 -10.68 0.56
N LEU A 343 -3.91 -11.94 0.27
CA LEU A 343 -4.26 -12.96 1.27
C LEU A 343 -3.10 -13.93 1.44
N GLY A 344 -2.81 -14.31 2.66
CA GLY A 344 -1.74 -15.25 2.95
C GLY A 344 -1.70 -15.59 4.43
N TYR A 345 -0.59 -16.19 4.84
CA TYR A 345 -0.36 -16.57 6.22
C TYR A 345 1.13 -16.53 6.58
N PHE A 346 1.41 -16.28 7.83
CA PHE A 346 2.70 -16.56 8.46
C PHE A 346 2.63 -17.93 9.11
N GLU A 347 3.75 -18.64 9.15
CA GLU A 347 3.85 -19.87 9.90
C GLU A 347 4.59 -19.62 11.23
N TYR A 348 3.92 -19.87 12.34
CA TYR A 348 4.51 -19.70 13.66
C TYR A 348 4.26 -20.93 14.53
N GLU A 349 5.34 -21.56 15.01
CA GLU A 349 5.30 -22.80 15.83
C GLU A 349 4.49 -23.94 15.17
N GLY A 350 4.54 -24.04 13.83
CA GLY A 350 3.83 -25.04 13.03
C GLY A 350 2.33 -24.79 12.87
N GLN A 351 1.87 -23.56 13.15
CA GLN A 351 0.49 -23.12 12.92
C GLN A 351 0.45 -21.95 11.95
N PRO A 352 -0.43 -21.98 10.94
CA PRO A 352 -0.63 -20.83 10.07
C PRO A 352 -1.39 -19.73 10.79
N ILE A 353 -0.91 -18.50 10.71
CA ILE A 353 -1.58 -17.28 11.17
C ILE A 353 -2.01 -16.51 9.93
N ALA A 354 -3.32 -16.46 9.66
CA ALA A 354 -3.84 -15.73 8.52
C ALA A 354 -3.49 -14.25 8.59
N ALA A 355 -2.98 -13.71 7.49
CA ALA A 355 -2.61 -12.32 7.37
C ALA A 355 -3.14 -11.74 6.05
N TYR A 356 -3.87 -10.65 6.15
CA TYR A 356 -4.39 -9.88 5.03
C TYR A 356 -3.57 -8.61 4.90
N VAL A 357 -3.00 -8.37 3.71
CA VAL A 357 -1.97 -7.34 3.57
C VAL A 357 -2.34 -6.35 2.46
N ALA A 358 -2.42 -5.06 2.82
CA ALA A 358 -2.34 -3.99 1.84
C ALA A 358 -0.87 -3.72 1.54
N ARG A 359 -0.46 -3.88 0.26
CA ARG A 359 0.95 -3.77 -0.15
C ARG A 359 1.16 -2.63 -1.13
N GLY A 360 2.18 -1.83 -0.87
CA GLY A 360 2.62 -0.74 -1.74
C GLY A 360 4.09 -0.87 -2.12
N HIS A 361 4.44 -0.33 -3.28
CA HIS A 361 5.82 -0.29 -3.77
C HIS A 361 6.77 0.32 -2.73
N GLY A 362 7.94 -0.26 -2.56
CA GLY A 362 8.91 0.16 -1.54
C GLY A 362 8.59 -0.36 -0.13
N GLU A 363 7.78 -1.42 -0.02
CA GLU A 363 7.36 -2.07 1.22
C GLU A 363 6.51 -1.16 2.13
N GLN A 364 5.52 -0.47 1.54
CA GLN A 364 4.46 0.17 2.29
C GLN A 364 3.42 -0.87 2.66
N ASN A 365 3.44 -1.40 3.88
CA ASN A 365 2.63 -2.55 4.24
C ASN A 365 1.71 -2.29 5.44
N LEU A 366 0.46 -2.77 5.33
CA LEU A 366 -0.50 -2.83 6.42
C LEU A 366 -0.94 -4.28 6.59
N PHE A 367 -0.50 -4.89 7.66
CA PHE A 367 -0.81 -6.27 8.03
C PHE A 367 -2.03 -6.31 8.95
N VAL A 368 -3.01 -7.12 8.62
CA VAL A 368 -4.22 -7.35 9.43
C VAL A 368 -4.31 -8.82 9.74
N MET A 369 -4.19 -9.18 11.00
CA MET A 369 -4.22 -10.55 11.54
C MET A 369 -5.33 -10.66 12.60
N PRO A 370 -6.61 -10.74 12.19
CA PRO A 370 -7.75 -10.63 13.11
C PRO A 370 -7.79 -11.75 14.14
N GLU A 371 -7.37 -12.97 13.76
CA GLU A 371 -7.38 -14.14 14.63
C GLU A 371 -6.55 -13.97 15.91
N ILE A 372 -5.49 -13.18 15.80
CA ILE A 372 -4.62 -12.85 16.94
C ILE A 372 -4.78 -11.41 17.43
N GLY A 373 -5.75 -10.66 16.86
CA GLY A 373 -6.02 -9.27 17.26
C GLY A 373 -4.88 -8.29 16.97
N LEU A 374 -4.04 -8.59 15.97
CA LEU A 374 -2.82 -7.82 15.66
C LEU A 374 -3.00 -7.06 14.34
N VAL A 375 -2.65 -5.77 14.36
CA VAL A 375 -2.52 -4.96 13.15
C VAL A 375 -1.19 -4.22 13.18
N VAL A 376 -0.48 -4.20 12.05
CA VAL A 376 0.82 -3.54 11.93
C VAL A 376 0.87 -2.71 10.66
N ALA A 377 1.26 -1.45 10.78
CA ALA A 377 1.54 -0.58 9.65
C ALA A 377 3.04 -0.28 9.61
N VAL A 378 3.64 -0.42 8.43
CA VAL A 378 5.06 -0.12 8.20
C VAL A 378 5.19 0.76 6.98
N PHE A 379 5.94 1.84 7.09
CA PHE A 379 6.44 2.61 5.95
C PHE A 379 7.92 2.38 5.77
N SER A 380 8.34 2.26 4.53
CA SER A 380 9.70 1.91 4.13
C SER A 380 10.11 2.65 2.85
N HIS A 381 11.38 2.58 2.49
CA HIS A 381 11.93 3.25 1.30
C HIS A 381 12.69 2.30 0.38
N ALA A 382 12.26 1.07 0.23
CA ALA A 382 12.88 0.06 -0.64
C ALA A 382 12.67 0.32 -2.15
N PHE A 383 12.89 1.56 -2.60
CA PHE A 383 12.59 1.97 -3.99
C PHE A 383 13.69 1.69 -5.00
N ASN A 384 14.93 1.46 -4.57
CA ASN A 384 16.10 1.42 -5.45
C ASN A 384 16.66 0.02 -5.70
N ASN A 385 16.02 -1.00 -5.20
CA ASN A 385 16.51 -2.36 -5.30
C ASN A 385 15.96 -3.01 -6.57
N GLY A 386 16.58 -2.76 -7.70
CA GLY A 386 16.16 -3.24 -9.03
C GLY A 386 16.02 -4.76 -9.21
N GLU A 387 16.10 -5.52 -8.13
CA GLU A 387 15.92 -6.97 -8.06
C GLU A 387 14.90 -7.31 -6.98
N GLY A 388 13.60 -7.21 -7.30
CA GLY A 388 12.54 -7.71 -6.45
C GLY A 388 12.28 -6.92 -5.15
N GLU A 389 11.15 -7.14 -4.54
CA GLU A 389 10.84 -6.65 -3.19
C GLU A 389 11.70 -7.45 -2.19
N LEU A 390 12.39 -6.76 -1.29
CA LEU A 390 13.27 -7.39 -0.29
C LEU A 390 12.51 -8.22 0.74
N ASN A 391 11.20 -7.96 0.92
CA ASN A 391 10.33 -8.56 1.94
C ASN A 391 10.87 -8.44 3.38
N GLN A 392 11.74 -7.46 3.64
CA GLN A 392 12.32 -7.25 4.97
C GLN A 392 11.26 -6.96 6.03
N THR A 393 10.17 -6.28 5.67
CA THR A 393 9.07 -6.02 6.62
C THR A 393 8.35 -7.31 7.00
N PHE A 394 8.24 -8.28 6.11
CA PHE A 394 7.64 -9.59 6.39
C PHE A 394 8.54 -10.42 7.32
N GLU A 395 9.86 -10.44 7.06
CA GLU A 395 10.86 -11.05 7.94
C GLU A 395 10.80 -10.44 9.34
N MET A 396 10.76 -9.11 9.43
CA MET A 396 10.67 -8.40 10.71
C MET A 396 9.39 -8.78 11.49
N ILE A 397 8.24 -8.88 10.82
CA ILE A 397 6.98 -9.27 11.44
C ILE A 397 7.04 -10.71 11.95
N ALA A 398 7.57 -11.63 11.15
CA ALA A 398 7.70 -13.05 11.51
C ALA A 398 8.65 -13.29 12.68
N GLU A 399 9.80 -12.59 12.67
CA GLU A 399 10.86 -12.82 13.67
C GLU A 399 10.58 -12.13 15.01
N PHE A 400 10.01 -10.93 14.99
CA PHE A 400 9.90 -10.10 16.20
C PHE A 400 8.46 -9.84 16.62
N VAL A 401 7.58 -9.46 15.71
CA VAL A 401 6.26 -8.95 16.10
C VAL A 401 5.31 -10.08 16.48
N ILE A 402 5.16 -11.09 15.63
CA ILE A 402 4.29 -12.24 15.92
C ILE A 402 4.77 -12.97 17.21
N PRO A 403 6.08 -13.28 17.37
CA PRO A 403 6.55 -13.93 18.59
C PRO A 403 6.46 -13.09 19.85
N ALA A 404 6.33 -11.75 19.74
CA ALA A 404 6.13 -10.89 20.90
C ALA A 404 4.70 -10.98 21.47
N MET A 405 3.73 -11.42 20.65
CA MET A 405 2.33 -11.46 21.09
C MET A 405 2.11 -12.60 22.08
N PRO A 406 1.23 -12.42 23.09
CA PRO A 406 0.86 -13.48 24.00
C PRO A 406 0.37 -14.70 23.22
N ARG A 407 0.77 -15.89 23.64
CA ARG A 407 0.32 -17.13 23.01
C ARG A 407 -1.19 -17.23 23.14
N LEU A 408 -1.87 -17.19 21.99
CA LEU A 408 -3.32 -17.41 21.87
C LEU A 408 -3.68 -18.90 21.76
N LEU A 409 -2.72 -19.78 22.03
CA LEU A 409 -2.80 -21.22 21.84
C LEU A 409 -2.74 -21.96 23.20
N GLU A 410 -3.55 -21.53 24.17
CA GLU A 410 -3.92 -22.38 25.30
C GLU A 410 -5.34 -22.92 25.18
#